data_3c05970f2dfaddf5d6061702b1bd13df
#
_entry.id   3c05970f2dfaddf5d6061702b1bd13df
#
_cell.length_a   1.000
_cell.length_b   1.000
_cell.length_c   1.000
_cell.angle_alpha   90.00
_cell.angle_beta   90.00
_cell.angle_gamma   90.00
#
_symmetry.space_group_name_H-M   'P 1'
#
loop_
_entity.id
_entity.type
_entity.pdbx_description
1 polymer ?
#
loop_
_entity_poly.entity_id
_entity_poly.type
_entity_poly.pdbx_seq_one_letter_code
_entity_poly.pdbx_strand_id
1 'polypeptide(L)'
;MKTIEHFVGGKSFIGESKRTGKVFNPATGEQSSEVKLASTKDVNQAVENAKKAFEPWANTPPLQRARIMFKFKELIEKNSDELTKIIVAEHGKVYEDARGSLTRGLEVVEYACGIPQMLK
;
A
#
# COMPACT_ATOMS: atom_id res chain seq x y z
N MET A 1 -22.37 -2.64 -0.19
CA MET A 1 -21.14 -2.88 -1.00
C MET A 1 -20.06 -1.93 -0.52
N LYS A 2 -18.82 -2.44 -0.33
CA LYS A 2 -17.70 -1.63 0.17
C LYS A 2 -17.15 -0.73 -0.95
N THR A 3 -16.94 0.56 -0.65
CA THR A 3 -16.20 1.47 -1.53
C THR A 3 -14.75 1.55 -1.08
N ILE A 4 -13.81 1.32 -2.00
CA ILE A 4 -12.38 1.45 -1.78
C ILE A 4 -11.99 2.88 -2.17
N GLU A 5 -11.57 3.65 -1.19
CA GLU A 5 -11.14 5.03 -1.35
C GLU A 5 -9.64 5.13 -1.67
N HIS A 6 -9.19 6.31 -2.09
CA HIS A 6 -7.77 6.62 -2.18
C HIS A 6 -7.17 6.72 -0.78
N PHE A 7 -5.86 6.65 -0.69
CA PHE A 7 -5.11 6.90 0.54
C PHE A 7 -4.09 8.01 0.28
N VAL A 8 -4.33 9.18 0.85
CA VAL A 8 -3.53 10.38 0.61
C VAL A 8 -3.30 11.11 1.93
N GLY A 9 -2.05 11.49 2.20
CA GLY A 9 -1.72 12.23 3.42
C GLY A 9 -1.91 11.40 4.70
N GLY A 10 -1.74 10.08 4.63
CA GLY A 10 -1.87 9.19 5.78
C GLY A 10 -3.31 8.85 6.18
N LYS A 11 -4.29 9.13 5.34
CA LYS A 11 -5.71 8.89 5.60
C LYS A 11 -6.51 8.57 4.35
N SER A 12 -7.68 7.97 4.53
CA SER A 12 -8.65 7.78 3.45
C SER A 12 -9.05 9.11 2.83
N PHE A 13 -9.15 9.12 1.51
CA PHE A 13 -9.47 10.28 0.70
C PHE A 13 -10.45 9.88 -0.40
N ILE A 14 -11.68 10.36 -0.34
CA ILE A 14 -12.73 9.99 -1.29
C ILE A 14 -12.57 10.65 -2.66
N GLY A 15 -11.92 11.83 -2.73
CA GLY A 15 -11.80 12.62 -3.94
C GLY A 15 -13.11 13.32 -4.32
N GLU A 16 -13.06 14.10 -5.42
CA GLU A 16 -14.25 14.78 -5.96
C GLU A 16 -14.93 14.00 -7.09
N SER A 17 -14.22 13.04 -7.70
CA SER A 17 -14.74 12.24 -8.80
C SER A 17 -15.89 11.34 -8.35
N LYS A 18 -16.96 11.31 -9.14
CA LYS A 18 -18.09 10.38 -8.95
C LYS A 18 -17.89 9.05 -9.65
N ARG A 19 -16.82 8.91 -10.46
CA ARG A 19 -16.54 7.68 -11.20
C ARG A 19 -16.04 6.58 -10.27
N THR A 20 -16.49 5.36 -10.51
CA THR A 20 -16.02 4.16 -9.81
C THR A 20 -15.69 3.06 -10.80
N GLY A 21 -14.82 2.14 -10.41
CA GLY A 21 -14.55 0.89 -11.10
C GLY A 21 -15.07 -0.28 -10.27
N LYS A 22 -15.59 -1.30 -10.93
CA LYS A 22 -16.07 -2.51 -10.25
C LYS A 22 -14.91 -3.41 -9.86
N VAL A 23 -14.97 -3.98 -8.66
CA VAL A 23 -14.01 -4.98 -8.16
C VAL A 23 -14.75 -6.29 -7.98
N PHE A 24 -14.26 -7.35 -8.61
CA PHE A 24 -14.87 -8.67 -8.60
C PHE A 24 -14.03 -9.66 -7.79
N ASN A 25 -14.70 -10.59 -7.14
CA ASN A 25 -14.05 -11.79 -6.63
C ASN A 25 -13.80 -12.75 -7.81
N PRO A 26 -12.56 -13.04 -8.20
CA PRO A 26 -12.28 -13.87 -9.37
C PRO A 26 -12.68 -15.34 -9.19
N ALA A 27 -12.82 -15.81 -7.95
CA ALA A 27 -13.24 -17.19 -7.67
C ALA A 27 -14.74 -17.39 -7.87
N THR A 28 -15.56 -16.37 -7.62
CA THR A 28 -17.04 -16.47 -7.72
C THR A 28 -17.61 -15.70 -8.91
N GLY A 29 -16.88 -14.74 -9.46
CA GLY A 29 -17.37 -13.82 -10.50
C GLY A 29 -18.31 -12.74 -9.96
N GLU A 30 -18.55 -12.69 -8.67
CA GLU A 30 -19.44 -11.69 -8.05
C GLU A 30 -18.71 -10.39 -7.76
N GLN A 31 -19.41 -9.27 -7.91
CA GLN A 31 -18.86 -7.97 -7.52
C GLN A 31 -18.76 -7.87 -6.00
N SER A 32 -17.54 -7.73 -5.48
CA SER A 32 -17.24 -7.63 -4.05
C SER A 32 -17.22 -6.19 -3.53
N SER A 33 -16.79 -5.26 -4.38
CA SER A 33 -16.64 -3.84 -4.02
C SER A 33 -16.60 -2.94 -5.25
N GLU A 34 -16.44 -1.65 -5.01
CA GLU A 34 -16.10 -0.67 -6.05
C GLU A 34 -14.92 0.17 -5.58
N VAL A 35 -14.13 0.66 -6.52
CA VAL A 35 -12.97 1.52 -6.26
C VAL A 35 -13.21 2.92 -6.83
N LYS A 36 -12.87 3.96 -6.09
CA LYS A 36 -12.92 5.34 -6.57
C LYS A 36 -11.89 5.56 -7.68
N LEU A 37 -12.31 6.16 -8.77
CA LEU A 37 -11.43 6.58 -9.86
C LEU A 37 -11.16 8.08 -9.74
N ALA A 38 -9.88 8.45 -9.70
CA ALA A 38 -9.46 9.82 -9.48
C ALA A 38 -9.85 10.76 -10.63
N SER A 39 -10.15 12.01 -10.32
CA SER A 39 -10.13 13.12 -11.26
C SER A 39 -8.69 13.66 -11.43
N THR A 40 -8.47 14.50 -12.42
CA THR A 40 -7.20 15.23 -12.56
C THR A 40 -6.86 16.03 -11.31
N LYS A 41 -7.86 16.63 -10.69
CA LYS A 41 -7.69 17.42 -9.46
C LYS A 41 -7.29 16.51 -8.28
N ASP A 42 -7.92 15.34 -8.15
CA ASP A 42 -7.56 14.36 -7.12
C ASP A 42 -6.10 13.92 -7.27
N VAL A 43 -5.66 13.63 -8.51
CA VAL A 43 -4.27 13.28 -8.81
C VAL A 43 -3.32 14.42 -8.44
N ASN A 44 -3.62 15.64 -8.85
CA ASN A 44 -2.81 16.81 -8.54
C ASN A 44 -2.70 17.04 -7.03
N GLN A 45 -3.79 16.85 -6.30
CA GLN A 45 -3.76 16.94 -4.83
C GLN A 45 -2.88 15.87 -4.19
N ALA A 46 -2.92 14.64 -4.68
CA ALA A 46 -2.06 13.56 -4.21
C ALA A 46 -0.58 13.85 -4.49
N VAL A 47 -0.26 14.36 -5.68
CA VAL A 47 1.11 14.76 -6.06
C VAL A 47 1.62 15.90 -5.19
N GLU A 48 0.81 16.95 -4.97
CA GLU A 48 1.20 18.06 -4.10
C GLU A 48 1.41 17.60 -2.64
N ASN A 49 0.60 16.69 -2.16
CA ASN A 49 0.78 16.11 -0.83
C ASN A 49 2.13 15.34 -0.73
N ALA A 50 2.43 14.50 -1.72
CA ALA A 50 3.69 13.78 -1.79
C ALA A 50 4.90 14.73 -1.89
N LYS A 51 4.78 15.79 -2.70
CA LYS A 51 5.83 16.82 -2.85
C LYS A 51 6.13 17.54 -1.53
N LYS A 52 5.11 17.87 -0.76
CA LYS A 52 5.27 18.49 0.57
C LYS A 52 5.99 17.55 1.56
N ALA A 53 5.78 16.25 1.45
CA ALA A 53 6.43 15.26 2.31
C ALA A 53 7.90 15.00 1.93
N PHE A 54 8.31 15.33 0.70
CA PHE A 54 9.64 15.00 0.18
C PHE A 54 10.76 15.64 1.01
N GLU A 55 10.72 16.96 1.21
CA GLU A 55 11.80 17.70 1.87
C GLU A 55 12.02 17.28 3.34
N PRO A 56 10.98 17.21 4.19
CA PRO A 56 11.16 16.73 5.56
C PRO A 56 11.69 15.30 5.62
N TRP A 57 11.20 14.42 4.74
CA TRP A 57 11.67 13.04 4.67
C TRP A 57 13.11 12.93 4.20
N ALA A 58 13.48 13.68 3.15
CA ALA A 58 14.84 13.69 2.62
C ALA A 58 15.86 14.21 3.65
N ASN A 59 15.44 15.17 4.50
CA ASN A 59 16.28 15.73 5.56
C ASN A 59 16.30 14.87 6.85
N THR A 60 15.42 13.86 6.94
CA THR A 60 15.44 12.91 8.05
C THR A 60 16.72 12.04 7.96
N PRO A 61 17.52 11.92 9.01
CA PRO A 61 18.73 11.10 8.98
C PRO A 61 18.46 9.68 8.53
N PRO A 62 19.35 9.06 7.74
CA PRO A 62 19.13 7.70 7.19
C PRO A 62 18.81 6.66 8.25
N LEU A 63 19.47 6.71 9.42
CA LEU A 63 19.19 5.79 10.53
C LEU A 63 17.75 5.91 11.06
N GLN A 64 17.24 7.13 11.15
CA GLN A 64 15.85 7.36 11.61
C GLN A 64 14.85 6.86 10.56
N ARG A 65 15.13 7.06 9.27
CA ARG A 65 14.31 6.48 8.19
C ARG A 65 14.32 4.95 8.23
N ALA A 66 15.49 4.35 8.46
CA ALA A 66 15.62 2.90 8.60
C ALA A 66 14.79 2.34 9.77
N ARG A 67 14.74 3.05 10.90
CA ARG A 67 13.90 2.64 12.05
C ARG A 67 12.41 2.59 11.70
N ILE A 68 11.93 3.50 10.85
CA ILE A 68 10.56 3.45 10.33
C ILE A 68 10.36 2.22 9.46
N MET A 69 11.33 1.87 8.61
CA MET A 69 11.28 0.64 7.79
C MET A 69 11.31 -0.62 8.64
N PHE A 70 12.08 -0.68 9.73
CA PHE A 70 12.05 -1.79 10.68
C PHE A 70 10.66 -1.95 11.32
N LYS A 71 10.02 -0.84 11.70
CA LYS A 71 8.66 -0.89 12.25
C LYS A 71 7.64 -1.34 11.21
N PHE A 72 7.81 -0.91 9.97
CA PHE A 72 6.98 -1.35 8.85
C PHE A 72 7.10 -2.87 8.63
N LYS A 73 8.34 -3.40 8.64
CA LYS A 73 8.59 -4.86 8.58
C LYS A 73 7.84 -5.60 9.68
N GLU A 74 8.00 -5.16 10.93
CA GLU A 74 7.31 -5.77 12.09
C GLU A 74 5.79 -5.79 11.93
N LEU A 75 5.21 -4.69 11.43
CA LEU A 75 3.76 -4.59 11.19
C LEU A 75 3.28 -5.53 10.09
N ILE A 76 4.04 -5.69 9.01
CA ILE A 76 3.73 -6.66 7.95
C ILE A 76 3.75 -8.09 8.51
N GLU A 77 4.78 -8.44 9.26
CA GLU A 77 4.90 -9.77 9.89
C GLU A 77 3.72 -10.06 10.83
N LYS A 78 3.40 -9.10 11.67
CA LYS A 78 2.28 -9.20 12.62
C LYS A 78 0.92 -9.40 11.93
N ASN A 79 0.72 -8.77 10.78
CA ASN A 79 -0.55 -8.80 10.02
C ASN A 79 -0.47 -9.74 8.80
N SER A 80 0.52 -10.62 8.72
CA SER A 80 0.79 -11.43 7.52
C SER A 80 -0.37 -12.33 7.11
N ASP A 81 -1.07 -12.95 8.06
CA ASP A 81 -2.23 -13.80 7.77
C ASP A 81 -3.40 -13.00 7.18
N GLU A 82 -3.72 -11.85 7.75
CA GLU A 82 -4.77 -10.96 7.24
C GLU A 82 -4.43 -10.44 5.84
N LEU A 83 -3.20 -9.98 5.63
CA LEU A 83 -2.73 -9.49 4.32
C LEU A 83 -2.77 -10.59 3.27
N THR A 84 -2.35 -11.82 3.63
CA THR A 84 -2.43 -12.97 2.74
C THR A 84 -3.88 -13.28 2.33
N LYS A 85 -4.81 -13.27 3.28
CA LYS A 85 -6.25 -13.49 3.00
C LYS A 85 -6.84 -12.42 2.08
N ILE A 86 -6.42 -11.17 2.22
CA ILE A 86 -6.82 -10.08 1.31
C ILE A 86 -6.33 -10.37 -0.11
N ILE A 87 -5.07 -10.78 -0.27
CA ILE A 87 -4.53 -11.15 -1.59
C ILE A 87 -5.32 -12.31 -2.20
N VAL A 88 -5.64 -13.35 -1.42
CA VAL A 88 -6.47 -14.47 -1.88
C VAL A 88 -7.83 -13.99 -2.38
N ALA A 89 -8.50 -13.13 -1.60
CA ALA A 89 -9.84 -12.63 -1.93
C ALA A 89 -9.84 -11.75 -3.20
N GLU A 90 -8.80 -10.96 -3.42
CA GLU A 90 -8.74 -10.04 -4.56
C GLU A 90 -8.13 -10.67 -5.81
N HIS A 91 -7.18 -11.58 -5.66
CA HIS A 91 -6.45 -12.19 -6.78
C HIS A 91 -7.03 -13.55 -7.19
N GLY A 92 -7.60 -14.32 -6.26
CA GLY A 92 -8.09 -15.66 -6.52
C GLY A 92 -7.04 -16.77 -6.49
N LYS A 93 -5.78 -16.46 -6.11
CA LYS A 93 -4.74 -17.47 -5.95
C LYS A 93 -4.90 -18.24 -4.63
N VAL A 94 -4.31 -19.44 -4.54
CA VAL A 94 -4.31 -20.22 -3.32
C VAL A 94 -3.50 -19.54 -2.22
N TYR A 95 -3.83 -19.84 -0.96
CA TYR A 95 -3.25 -19.17 0.21
C TYR A 95 -1.71 -19.20 0.23
N GLU A 96 -1.10 -20.36 -0.05
CA GLU A 96 0.36 -20.49 -0.01
C GLU A 96 1.05 -19.63 -1.10
N ASP A 97 0.47 -19.49 -2.28
CA ASP A 97 1.00 -18.62 -3.32
C ASP A 97 0.85 -17.14 -2.95
N ALA A 98 -0.28 -16.79 -2.33
CA ALA A 98 -0.50 -15.43 -1.81
C ALA A 98 0.50 -15.09 -0.70
N ARG A 99 0.74 -16.02 0.22
CA ARG A 99 1.75 -15.90 1.26
C ARG A 99 3.15 -15.73 0.68
N GLY A 100 3.49 -16.48 -0.37
CA GLY A 100 4.75 -16.33 -1.10
C GLY A 100 4.92 -14.95 -1.73
N SER A 101 3.85 -14.37 -2.25
CA SER A 101 3.87 -12.98 -2.76
C SER A 101 4.15 -11.97 -1.66
N LEU A 102 3.51 -12.12 -0.50
CA LEU A 102 3.77 -11.27 0.67
C LEU A 102 5.20 -11.41 1.18
N THR A 103 5.73 -12.64 1.24
CA THR A 103 7.10 -12.92 1.67
C THR A 103 8.11 -12.21 0.79
N ARG A 104 7.94 -12.24 -0.53
CA ARG A 104 8.83 -11.52 -1.46
C ARG A 104 8.79 -10.01 -1.25
N GLY A 105 7.61 -9.44 -1.01
CA GLY A 105 7.47 -8.03 -0.65
C GLY A 105 8.17 -7.69 0.68
N LEU A 106 8.03 -8.57 1.66
CA LEU A 106 8.68 -8.42 2.97
C LEU A 106 10.21 -8.44 2.86
N GLU A 107 10.77 -9.30 2.01
CA GLU A 107 12.22 -9.35 1.72
C GLU A 107 12.73 -8.03 1.13
N VAL A 108 11.95 -7.37 0.28
CA VAL A 108 12.28 -6.02 -0.24
C VAL A 108 12.29 -4.99 0.89
N VAL A 109 11.32 -5.01 1.78
CA VAL A 109 11.28 -4.13 2.96
C VAL A 109 12.49 -4.38 3.87
N GLU A 110 12.84 -5.64 4.09
CA GLU A 110 14.01 -6.06 4.87
C GLU A 110 15.31 -5.54 4.26
N TYR A 111 15.46 -5.65 2.95
CA TYR A 111 16.58 -5.05 2.22
C TYR A 111 16.64 -3.52 2.42
N ALA A 112 15.49 -2.85 2.36
CA ALA A 112 15.40 -1.40 2.55
C ALA A 112 15.83 -0.95 3.96
N CYS A 113 15.70 -1.80 4.97
CA CYS A 113 16.20 -1.52 6.32
C CYS A 113 17.73 -1.33 6.36
N GLY A 114 18.45 -1.93 5.41
CA GLY A 114 19.91 -1.85 5.28
C GLY A 114 20.44 -0.71 4.41
N ILE A 115 19.56 0.10 3.78
CA ILE A 115 19.96 1.18 2.87
C ILE A 115 20.97 2.16 3.49
N PRO A 116 20.92 2.54 4.78
CA PRO A 116 21.93 3.43 5.37
C PRO A 116 23.38 2.96 5.16
N GLN A 117 23.62 1.66 5.07
CA GLN A 117 24.96 1.11 4.81
C GLN A 117 25.44 1.36 3.38
N MET A 118 24.52 1.55 2.43
CA MET A 118 24.82 1.81 1.02
C MET A 118 25.05 3.28 0.71
N LEU A 119 24.74 4.17 1.65
CA LEU A 119 24.89 5.63 1.50
C LEU A 119 26.26 6.14 1.94
N LYS A 120 27.19 5.23 2.27
CA LYS A 120 28.55 5.56 2.69
C LYS A 120 29.46 5.72 1.50
#